data_3549ce50668f79943ba9dc4debcb27b2
#
_entry.id   3549ce50668f79943ba9dc4debcb27b2
#
_cell.length_a   1.000
_cell.length_b   1.000
_cell.length_c   1.000
_cell.angle_alpha   90.00
_cell.angle_beta   90.00
_cell.angle_gamma   90.00
#
_symmetry.space_group_name_H-M   'P 1'
#
loop_
_entity.id
_entity.type
_entity.pdbx_description
1 polymer ?
#
loop_
_entity_poly.entity_id
_entity_poly.type
_entity_poly.pdbx_seq_one_letter_code
_entity_poly.pdbx_strand_id
1 'polypeptide(L)'
;MQVITSKDNELIKSIKKLKEKKYRDAYNKYIIEGIKIVGEAIQEKADIEYVVICEDCMNENIFDKKLMYEIAKLNCIYVTSKVFASITDVSNPQGILAVIKRAEKSQKINYKEDVIIVLDGIQDPGNLGTILRTVDSANLKQIVISNDTADAFNSKVVRSTMGAIFRINIIKSDDLIKDLINMKKNGFKIVVTALDTNDSVYDIDYMKKVIVIGNEANGVSQEVQEIADNKVKIPMLGKTESLNASVAAGIMIYEYVRLKLGGVSGDGAFWQPIFCQ
;
A
#
# COMPACT_ATOMS: atom_id res chain seq x y z
N MET A 1 -7.86 10.17 -34.59
CA MET A 1 -7.53 10.26 -33.18
C MET A 1 -6.68 11.49 -32.97
N GLN A 2 -6.98 12.37 -32.01
CA GLN A 2 -6.21 13.59 -31.82
C GLN A 2 -5.09 13.35 -30.81
N VAL A 3 -3.83 13.52 -31.21
CA VAL A 3 -2.66 13.36 -30.34
C VAL A 3 -2.28 14.70 -29.73
N ILE A 4 -2.09 14.75 -28.43
CA ILE A 4 -1.64 15.96 -27.74
C ILE A 4 -0.12 16.10 -27.89
N THR A 5 0.31 17.18 -28.52
CA THR A 5 1.71 17.50 -28.82
C THR A 5 2.29 18.57 -27.90
N SER A 6 1.44 19.34 -27.19
CA SER A 6 1.87 20.46 -26.33
C SER A 6 1.90 20.06 -24.84
N LYS A 7 3.01 20.39 -24.18
CA LYS A 7 3.14 20.31 -22.72
C LYS A 7 2.27 21.32 -21.95
N ASP A 8 1.78 22.35 -22.66
CA ASP A 8 0.97 23.43 -22.10
C ASP A 8 -0.53 23.14 -22.19
N ASN A 9 -0.92 22.00 -22.75
CA ASN A 9 -2.30 21.54 -22.74
C ASN A 9 -2.83 21.44 -21.29
N GLU A 10 -4.04 21.92 -21.04
CA GLU A 10 -4.62 22.01 -19.69
C GLU A 10 -4.75 20.64 -19.02
N LEU A 11 -5.07 19.59 -19.77
CA LEU A 11 -5.11 18.24 -19.25
C LEU A 11 -3.72 17.76 -18.79
N ILE A 12 -2.68 18.02 -19.59
CA ILE A 12 -1.31 17.68 -19.24
C ILE A 12 -0.85 18.43 -17.99
N LYS A 13 -1.20 19.70 -17.86
CA LYS A 13 -0.95 20.49 -16.65
C LYS A 13 -1.66 19.91 -15.43
N SER A 14 -2.92 19.46 -15.59
CA SER A 14 -3.68 18.85 -14.50
C SER A 14 -3.04 17.53 -14.02
N ILE A 15 -2.55 16.69 -14.95
CA ILE A 15 -1.82 15.46 -14.62
C ILE A 15 -0.53 15.79 -13.84
N LYS A 16 0.25 16.77 -14.29
CA LYS A 16 1.46 17.19 -13.59
C LYS A 16 1.21 17.62 -12.16
N LYS A 17 0.10 18.32 -11.90
CA LYS A 17 -0.29 18.74 -10.55
C LYS A 17 -0.50 17.55 -9.61
N LEU A 18 -0.97 16.40 -10.11
CA LEU A 18 -1.16 15.20 -9.28
C LEU A 18 0.15 14.60 -8.73
N LYS A 19 1.32 15.05 -9.17
CA LYS A 19 2.60 14.72 -8.54
C LYS A 19 2.71 15.30 -7.11
N GLU A 20 2.01 16.38 -6.82
CA GLU A 20 1.99 17.04 -5.52
C GLU A 20 0.79 16.57 -4.69
N LYS A 21 1.02 16.24 -3.39
CA LYS A 21 -0.01 15.75 -2.46
C LYS A 21 -1.22 16.68 -2.40
N LYS A 22 -1.01 18.00 -2.30
CA LYS A 22 -2.10 18.99 -2.17
C LYS A 22 -3.14 18.89 -3.29
N TYR A 23 -2.69 18.57 -4.54
CA TYR A 23 -3.60 18.43 -5.67
C TYR A 23 -4.23 17.05 -5.73
N ARG A 24 -3.51 15.98 -5.29
CA ARG A 24 -4.13 14.67 -5.13
C ARG A 24 -5.28 14.72 -4.13
N ASP A 25 -5.10 15.43 -3.03
CA ASP A 25 -6.13 15.60 -2.00
C ASP A 25 -7.27 16.49 -2.50
N ALA A 26 -6.96 17.64 -3.15
CA ALA A 26 -7.98 18.57 -3.66
C ALA A 26 -8.85 17.97 -4.77
N TYR A 27 -8.25 17.16 -5.66
CA TYR A 27 -8.98 16.56 -6.79
C TYR A 27 -9.48 15.14 -6.50
N ASN A 28 -9.10 14.58 -5.36
CA ASN A 28 -9.39 13.19 -4.98
C ASN A 28 -8.93 12.17 -6.05
N LYS A 29 -7.73 12.39 -6.63
CA LYS A 29 -7.17 11.62 -7.75
C LYS A 29 -5.70 11.32 -7.52
N TYR A 30 -5.19 10.27 -8.18
CA TYR A 30 -3.77 9.95 -8.22
C TYR A 30 -3.38 9.30 -9.54
N ILE A 31 -2.08 9.18 -9.79
CA ILE A 31 -1.53 8.59 -11.00
C ILE A 31 -1.02 7.19 -10.70
N ILE A 32 -1.30 6.27 -11.61
CA ILE A 32 -0.62 4.99 -11.73
C ILE A 32 0.14 4.93 -13.04
N GLU A 33 1.31 4.30 -13.08
CA GLU A 33 2.16 4.25 -14.26
C GLU A 33 2.75 2.86 -14.48
N GLY A 34 2.59 2.34 -15.68
CA GLY A 34 3.09 1.06 -16.15
C GLY A 34 1.99 0.07 -16.48
N ILE A 35 2.30 -0.85 -17.40
CA ILE A 35 1.35 -1.81 -17.98
C ILE A 35 0.72 -2.69 -16.91
N LYS A 36 1.56 -3.23 -16.01
CA LYS A 36 1.11 -4.18 -15.00
C LYS A 36 0.11 -3.55 -14.04
N ILE A 37 0.40 -2.35 -13.52
CA ILE A 37 -0.48 -1.71 -12.53
C ILE A 37 -1.76 -1.16 -13.18
N VAL A 38 -1.71 -0.74 -14.46
CA VAL A 38 -2.92 -0.38 -15.21
C VAL A 38 -3.80 -1.61 -15.44
N GLY A 39 -3.19 -2.76 -15.74
CA GLY A 39 -3.90 -4.05 -15.84
C GLY A 39 -4.58 -4.44 -14.52
N GLU A 40 -3.87 -4.34 -13.40
CA GLU A 40 -4.43 -4.56 -12.04
C GLU A 40 -5.61 -3.61 -11.77
N ALA A 41 -5.48 -2.31 -12.10
CA ALA A 41 -6.57 -1.34 -11.92
C ALA A 41 -7.84 -1.72 -12.69
N ILE A 42 -7.67 -2.24 -13.91
CA ILE A 42 -8.80 -2.71 -14.74
C ILE A 42 -9.45 -3.96 -14.11
N GLN A 43 -8.64 -4.94 -13.69
CA GLN A 43 -9.13 -6.17 -13.07
C GLN A 43 -9.88 -5.91 -11.76
N GLU A 44 -9.37 -5.00 -10.96
CA GLU A 44 -9.97 -4.58 -9.68
C GLU A 44 -11.10 -3.55 -9.85
N LYS A 45 -11.46 -3.21 -11.10
CA LYS A 45 -12.52 -2.25 -11.43
C LYS A 45 -12.33 -0.90 -10.75
N ALA A 46 -11.07 -0.44 -10.67
CA ALA A 46 -10.77 0.89 -10.17
C ALA A 46 -11.44 1.98 -11.01
N ASP A 47 -11.83 3.09 -10.40
CA ASP A 47 -12.46 4.23 -11.12
C ASP A 47 -11.39 4.96 -11.95
N ILE A 48 -11.13 4.44 -13.15
CA ILE A 48 -10.18 4.99 -14.10
C ILE A 48 -10.86 6.15 -14.84
N GLU A 49 -10.41 7.37 -14.59
CA GLU A 49 -10.95 8.55 -15.27
C GLU A 49 -10.53 8.60 -16.75
N TYR A 50 -9.24 8.34 -16.99
CA TYR A 50 -8.67 8.18 -18.33
C TYR A 50 -7.30 7.51 -18.29
N VAL A 51 -6.92 6.95 -19.42
CA VAL A 51 -5.61 6.36 -19.66
C VAL A 51 -4.84 7.24 -20.63
N VAL A 52 -3.58 7.57 -20.31
CA VAL A 52 -2.68 8.31 -21.20
C VAL A 52 -1.70 7.34 -21.84
N ILE A 53 -1.64 7.37 -23.14
CA ILE A 53 -0.84 6.47 -23.98
C ILE A 53 0.17 7.29 -24.80
N CYS A 54 1.43 6.94 -24.68
CA CYS A 54 2.49 7.48 -25.53
C CYS A 54 2.45 6.77 -26.88
N GLU A 55 2.07 7.47 -27.93
CA GLU A 55 1.93 6.91 -29.28
C GLU A 55 3.26 6.33 -29.81
N ASP A 56 4.36 7.06 -29.61
CA ASP A 56 5.68 6.68 -30.10
C ASP A 56 6.43 5.69 -29.20
N CYS A 57 5.93 5.46 -27.97
CA CYS A 57 6.63 4.66 -26.97
C CYS A 57 6.07 3.23 -26.87
N MET A 58 4.94 2.96 -27.53
CA MET A 58 4.27 1.68 -27.46
C MET A 58 5.06 0.63 -28.24
N ASN A 59 5.59 -0.36 -27.53
CA ASN A 59 6.15 -1.54 -28.15
C ASN A 59 5.06 -2.63 -28.15
N GLU A 60 4.55 -2.98 -29.34
CA GLU A 60 3.47 -3.95 -29.54
C GLU A 60 3.76 -5.32 -28.89
N ASN A 61 5.03 -5.66 -28.69
CA ASN A 61 5.45 -6.91 -28.08
C ASN A 61 5.31 -6.93 -26.54
N ILE A 62 5.05 -5.80 -25.90
CA ILE A 62 4.96 -5.70 -24.44
C ILE A 62 3.51 -5.75 -23.96
N PHE A 63 2.55 -5.49 -24.83
CA PHE A 63 1.13 -5.44 -24.50
C PHE A 63 0.43 -6.74 -24.87
N ASP A 64 -0.16 -7.40 -23.87
CA ASP A 64 -1.09 -8.50 -24.12
C ASP A 64 -2.34 -7.99 -24.89
N LYS A 65 -2.76 -8.73 -25.92
CA LYS A 65 -3.94 -8.38 -26.74
C LYS A 65 -5.21 -8.20 -25.91
N LYS A 66 -5.38 -9.01 -24.86
CA LYS A 66 -6.53 -8.91 -23.97
C LYS A 66 -6.53 -7.59 -23.19
N LEU A 67 -5.37 -7.22 -22.66
CA LEU A 67 -5.23 -5.95 -21.93
C LEU A 67 -5.48 -4.75 -22.85
N MET A 68 -4.95 -4.78 -24.08
CA MET A 68 -5.20 -3.72 -25.07
C MET A 68 -6.68 -3.57 -25.40
N TYR A 69 -7.39 -4.69 -25.53
CA TYR A 69 -8.83 -4.67 -25.77
C TYR A 69 -9.60 -4.02 -24.59
N GLU A 70 -9.21 -4.32 -23.34
CA GLU A 70 -9.82 -3.68 -22.16
C GLU A 70 -9.47 -2.20 -22.06
N ILE A 71 -8.21 -1.82 -22.34
CA ILE A 71 -7.79 -0.40 -22.37
C ILE A 71 -8.58 0.38 -23.45
N ALA A 72 -8.81 -0.20 -24.62
CA ALA A 72 -9.52 0.46 -25.71
C ALA A 72 -10.99 0.80 -25.39
N LYS A 73 -11.56 0.19 -24.35
CA LYS A 73 -12.91 0.52 -23.84
C LYS A 73 -12.93 1.73 -22.93
N LEU A 74 -11.74 2.17 -22.46
CA LEU A 74 -11.60 3.30 -21.55
C LEU A 74 -11.42 4.61 -22.31
N ASN A 75 -11.53 5.72 -21.58
CA ASN A 75 -11.22 7.03 -22.12
C ASN A 75 -9.70 7.15 -22.35
N CYS A 76 -9.23 6.94 -23.57
CA CYS A 76 -7.82 6.96 -23.93
C CYS A 76 -7.41 8.32 -24.51
N ILE A 77 -6.29 8.84 -24.02
CA ILE A 77 -5.68 10.09 -24.42
C ILE A 77 -4.29 9.78 -25.00
N TYR A 78 -4.06 10.14 -26.24
CA TYR A 78 -2.80 9.89 -26.92
C TYR A 78 -1.90 11.12 -26.85
N VAL A 79 -0.62 10.90 -26.53
CA VAL A 79 0.37 11.95 -26.39
C VAL A 79 1.66 11.57 -27.10
N THR A 80 2.45 12.56 -27.51
CA THR A 80 3.81 12.33 -28.04
C THR A 80 4.78 11.94 -26.90
N SER A 81 5.90 11.28 -27.24
CA SER A 81 6.98 10.94 -26.30
C SER A 81 7.48 12.15 -25.51
N LYS A 82 7.60 13.32 -26.16
CA LYS A 82 7.98 14.57 -25.51
C LYS A 82 6.99 15.04 -24.44
N VAL A 83 5.70 14.84 -24.65
CA VAL A 83 4.65 15.17 -23.67
C VAL A 83 4.66 14.13 -22.55
N PHE A 84 4.71 12.82 -22.89
CA PHE A 84 4.74 11.74 -21.92
C PHE A 84 5.92 11.87 -20.94
N ALA A 85 7.12 12.16 -21.45
CA ALA A 85 8.31 12.43 -20.64
C ALA A 85 8.14 13.57 -19.62
N SER A 86 7.18 14.47 -19.84
CA SER A 86 6.91 15.57 -18.89
C SER A 86 5.97 15.18 -17.73
N ILE A 87 5.25 14.06 -17.85
CA ILE A 87 4.28 13.58 -16.85
C ILE A 87 4.72 12.32 -16.14
N THR A 88 5.63 11.53 -16.72
CA THR A 88 6.21 10.34 -16.08
C THR A 88 7.13 10.70 -14.91
N ASP A 89 7.24 9.78 -13.93
CA ASP A 89 8.22 9.77 -12.84
C ASP A 89 9.21 8.59 -12.96
N VAL A 90 9.15 7.86 -14.08
CA VAL A 90 9.97 6.67 -14.31
C VAL A 90 11.07 6.98 -15.32
N SER A 91 12.30 6.53 -15.04
CA SER A 91 13.44 6.77 -15.94
C SER A 91 13.27 6.08 -17.30
N ASN A 92 12.69 4.89 -17.32
CA ASN A 92 12.39 4.12 -18.53
C ASN A 92 10.88 3.82 -18.59
N PRO A 93 10.06 4.78 -19.01
CA PRO A 93 8.61 4.63 -18.99
C PRO A 93 8.14 3.63 -20.05
N GLN A 94 7.11 2.86 -19.71
CA GLN A 94 6.46 1.90 -20.61
C GLN A 94 5.43 2.54 -21.55
N GLY A 95 5.30 3.86 -21.53
CA GLY A 95 4.41 4.59 -22.43
C GLY A 95 2.93 4.55 -22.04
N ILE A 96 2.60 4.13 -20.83
CA ILE A 96 1.22 4.10 -20.33
C ILE A 96 1.15 4.57 -18.88
N LEU A 97 0.20 5.44 -18.60
CA LEU A 97 -0.22 5.82 -17.26
C LEU A 97 -1.73 5.98 -17.21
N ALA A 98 -2.33 5.93 -16.03
CA ALA A 98 -3.74 6.25 -15.86
C ALA A 98 -3.95 7.18 -14.66
N VAL A 99 -5.01 7.99 -14.74
CA VAL A 99 -5.50 8.79 -13.62
C VAL A 99 -6.68 8.06 -13.00
N ILE A 100 -6.56 7.81 -11.69
CA ILE A 100 -7.53 7.07 -10.89
C ILE A 100 -8.23 8.05 -9.95
N LYS A 101 -9.55 8.01 -9.88
CA LYS A 101 -10.30 8.64 -8.80
C LYS A 101 -10.17 7.78 -7.55
N ARG A 102 -9.88 8.40 -6.41
CA ARG A 102 -9.85 7.66 -5.15
C ARG A 102 -11.26 7.17 -4.86
N ALA A 103 -11.39 5.86 -4.64
CA ALA A 103 -12.65 5.32 -4.19
C ALA A 103 -13.03 5.96 -2.85
N GLU A 104 -14.30 6.27 -2.66
CA GLU A 104 -14.86 6.63 -1.36
C GLU A 104 -14.91 5.36 -0.48
N LYS A 105 -13.72 4.88 -0.10
CA LYS A 105 -13.63 3.78 0.86
C LYS A 105 -14.03 4.29 2.23
N SER A 106 -14.68 3.44 2.99
CA SER A 106 -15.07 3.76 4.36
C SER A 106 -13.84 4.14 5.18
N GLN A 107 -13.85 5.32 5.80
CA GLN A 107 -12.87 5.70 6.81
C GLN A 107 -13.18 5.03 8.17
N LYS A 108 -14.16 4.14 8.22
CA LYS A 108 -14.51 3.39 9.43
C LYS A 108 -13.71 2.10 9.51
N ILE A 109 -13.13 1.86 10.67
CA ILE A 109 -12.40 0.64 10.99
C ILE A 109 -13.38 -0.54 11.05
N ASN A 110 -13.05 -1.63 10.38
CA ASN A 110 -13.81 -2.87 10.43
C ASN A 110 -13.32 -3.74 11.60
N TYR A 111 -14.05 -3.78 12.68
CA TYR A 111 -13.73 -4.57 13.87
C TYR A 111 -14.05 -6.08 13.76
N LYS A 112 -14.49 -6.55 12.60
CA LYS A 112 -14.74 -8.00 12.37
C LYS A 112 -13.46 -8.76 12.05
N GLU A 113 -12.39 -8.07 11.64
CA GLU A 113 -11.10 -8.69 11.39
C GLU A 113 -10.43 -9.19 12.68
N ASP A 114 -9.56 -10.19 12.55
CA ASP A 114 -8.81 -10.74 13.68
C ASP A 114 -7.63 -9.84 14.05
N VAL A 115 -7.01 -9.21 13.04
CA VAL A 115 -5.83 -8.36 13.18
C VAL A 115 -6.04 -7.05 12.43
N ILE A 116 -5.64 -5.95 13.06
CA ILE A 116 -5.57 -4.63 12.44
C ILE A 116 -4.11 -4.17 12.44
N ILE A 117 -3.58 -3.85 11.28
CA ILE A 117 -2.24 -3.26 11.16
C ILE A 117 -2.35 -1.75 11.28
N VAL A 118 -1.49 -1.17 12.10
CA VAL A 118 -1.40 0.28 12.33
C VAL A 118 0.03 0.72 12.05
N LEU A 119 0.18 1.80 11.30
CA LEU A 119 1.47 2.41 11.01
C LEU A 119 1.58 3.76 11.73
N ASP A 120 2.56 3.86 12.59
CA ASP A 120 2.85 5.03 13.40
C ASP A 120 4.09 5.73 12.85
N GLY A 121 3.88 6.68 11.94
CA GLY A 121 4.93 7.54 11.38
C GLY A 121 5.87 6.87 10.38
N ILE A 122 5.45 5.88 9.61
CA ILE A 122 6.27 5.30 8.53
C ILE A 122 6.50 6.36 7.45
N GLN A 123 7.75 6.82 7.27
CA GLN A 123 8.07 7.95 6.39
C GLN A 123 8.65 7.52 5.04
N ASP A 124 9.32 6.37 4.94
CA ASP A 124 9.85 5.90 3.66
C ASP A 124 8.74 5.35 2.75
N PRO A 125 8.56 5.93 1.55
CA PRO A 125 7.54 5.45 0.60
C PRO A 125 7.73 4.00 0.15
N GLY A 126 8.96 3.50 0.13
CA GLY A 126 9.27 2.12 -0.22
C GLY A 126 8.79 1.15 0.86
N ASN A 127 9.03 1.48 2.14
CA ASN A 127 8.55 0.72 3.28
C ASN A 127 7.02 0.67 3.29
N LEU A 128 6.37 1.84 3.18
CA LEU A 128 4.90 1.91 3.14
C LEU A 128 4.32 1.02 2.03
N GLY A 129 4.83 1.13 0.81
CA GLY A 129 4.36 0.32 -0.31
C GLY A 129 4.59 -1.18 -0.10
N THR A 130 5.73 -1.56 0.48
CA THR A 130 6.06 -2.96 0.81
C THR A 130 5.13 -3.50 1.90
N ILE A 131 4.85 -2.71 2.94
CA ILE A 131 3.90 -3.09 4.00
C ILE A 131 2.50 -3.28 3.42
N LEU A 132 2.01 -2.35 2.59
CA LEU A 132 0.71 -2.48 1.93
C LEU A 132 0.62 -3.77 1.11
N ARG A 133 1.66 -4.08 0.33
CA ARG A 133 1.72 -5.33 -0.42
C ARG A 133 1.70 -6.57 0.49
N THR A 134 2.37 -6.52 1.64
CA THR A 134 2.39 -7.62 2.62
C THR A 134 1.02 -7.80 3.29
N VAL A 135 0.34 -6.71 3.65
CA VAL A 135 -1.03 -6.72 4.19
C VAL A 135 -2.00 -7.40 3.20
N ASP A 136 -1.91 -7.05 1.91
CA ASP A 136 -2.70 -7.68 0.86
C ASP A 136 -2.39 -9.17 0.71
N SER A 137 -1.09 -9.54 0.71
CA SER A 137 -0.68 -10.95 0.59
C SER A 137 -1.14 -11.83 1.75
N ALA A 138 -1.32 -11.24 2.93
CA ALA A 138 -1.89 -11.89 4.12
C ALA A 138 -3.43 -11.90 4.12
N ASN A 139 -4.07 -11.44 3.04
CA ASN A 139 -5.52 -11.29 2.89
C ASN A 139 -6.17 -10.38 3.95
N LEU A 140 -5.41 -9.46 4.53
CA LEU A 140 -5.92 -8.39 5.39
C LEU A 140 -6.51 -7.29 4.50
N LYS A 141 -7.66 -6.75 4.89
CA LYS A 141 -8.44 -5.84 4.02
C LYS A 141 -8.33 -4.37 4.39
N GLN A 142 -7.70 -4.08 5.50
CA GLN A 142 -7.55 -2.72 6.00
C GLN A 142 -6.21 -2.48 6.69
N ILE A 143 -5.81 -1.23 6.70
CA ILE A 143 -4.67 -0.72 7.44
C ILE A 143 -5.01 0.68 7.94
N VAL A 144 -4.56 1.02 9.14
CA VAL A 144 -4.67 2.37 9.69
C VAL A 144 -3.30 3.02 9.66
N ILE A 145 -3.23 4.26 9.19
CA ILE A 145 -1.98 5.02 9.10
C ILE A 145 -2.13 6.34 9.86
N SER A 146 -1.11 6.73 10.61
CA SER A 146 -1.05 8.04 11.28
C SER A 146 -0.91 9.20 10.30
N ASN A 147 -1.15 10.41 10.76
CA ASN A 147 -1.09 11.63 9.93
C ASN A 147 0.29 11.91 9.35
N ASP A 148 1.34 11.55 10.06
CA ASP A 148 2.75 11.73 9.71
C ASP A 148 3.32 10.58 8.87
N THR A 149 2.53 9.53 8.63
CA THR A 149 2.88 8.47 7.67
C THR A 149 2.90 9.03 6.25
N ALA A 150 3.83 8.52 5.44
CA ALA A 150 3.97 8.89 4.04
C ALA A 150 2.65 8.76 3.27
N ASP A 151 2.48 9.59 2.24
CA ASP A 151 1.26 9.57 1.43
C ASP A 151 1.15 8.27 0.63
N ALA A 152 0.15 7.46 0.93
CA ALA A 152 -0.12 6.18 0.28
C ALA A 152 -0.36 6.31 -1.25
N PHE A 153 -0.79 7.48 -1.72
CA PHE A 153 -1.05 7.75 -3.13
C PHE A 153 0.11 8.45 -3.85
N ASN A 154 1.27 8.58 -3.18
CA ASN A 154 2.51 8.98 -3.85
C ASN A 154 2.89 7.93 -4.91
N SER A 155 3.38 8.37 -6.07
CA SER A 155 3.71 7.50 -7.20
C SER A 155 4.72 6.38 -6.85
N LYS A 156 5.69 6.66 -5.95
CA LYS A 156 6.66 5.66 -5.47
C LYS A 156 5.98 4.60 -4.60
N VAL A 157 5.07 5.00 -3.71
CA VAL A 157 4.27 4.06 -2.89
C VAL A 157 3.40 3.21 -3.79
N VAL A 158 2.60 3.84 -4.64
CA VAL A 158 1.66 3.16 -5.55
C VAL A 158 2.36 2.08 -6.38
N ARG A 159 3.54 2.39 -6.95
CA ARG A 159 4.33 1.39 -7.69
C ARG A 159 4.77 0.22 -6.80
N SER A 160 5.22 0.50 -5.58
CA SER A 160 5.70 -0.53 -4.64
C SER A 160 4.60 -1.47 -4.17
N THR A 161 3.32 -1.05 -4.21
CA THR A 161 2.20 -1.87 -3.78
C THR A 161 1.88 -3.02 -4.74
N MET A 162 2.34 -2.98 -5.99
CA MET A 162 2.04 -4.00 -7.02
C MET A 162 0.54 -4.29 -7.15
N GLY A 163 -0.31 -3.24 -7.06
CA GLY A 163 -1.78 -3.36 -7.16
C GLY A 163 -2.52 -3.53 -5.83
N ALA A 164 -1.85 -3.78 -4.70
CA ALA A 164 -2.50 -3.88 -3.38
C ALA A 164 -3.29 -2.61 -3.01
N ILE A 165 -2.90 -1.45 -3.53
CA ILE A 165 -3.60 -0.16 -3.33
C ILE A 165 -5.10 -0.21 -3.69
N PHE A 166 -5.48 -1.06 -4.64
CA PHE A 166 -6.88 -1.21 -5.06
C PHE A 166 -7.69 -2.10 -4.12
N ARG A 167 -7.06 -3.04 -3.41
CA ARG A 167 -7.69 -4.10 -2.61
C ARG A 167 -7.78 -3.78 -1.13
N ILE A 168 -6.85 -2.95 -0.61
CA ILE A 168 -6.79 -2.60 0.81
C ILE A 168 -7.58 -1.31 1.08
N ASN A 169 -8.29 -1.26 2.18
CA ASN A 169 -8.84 -0.02 2.73
C ASN A 169 -7.78 0.67 3.60
N ILE A 170 -7.25 1.79 3.11
CA ILE A 170 -6.27 2.60 3.84
C ILE A 170 -7.03 3.68 4.59
N ILE A 171 -7.05 3.57 5.91
CA ILE A 171 -7.74 4.48 6.81
C ILE A 171 -6.70 5.44 7.38
N LYS A 172 -6.87 6.72 7.09
CA LYS A 172 -6.02 7.75 7.66
C LYS A 172 -6.60 8.21 9.00
N SER A 173 -5.83 8.05 10.06
CA SER A 173 -6.21 8.49 11.40
C SER A 173 -5.85 9.97 11.60
N ASP A 174 -6.80 10.76 12.03
CA ASP A 174 -6.56 12.13 12.45
C ASP A 174 -6.10 12.22 13.92
N ASP A 175 -6.43 11.20 14.71
CA ASP A 175 -6.05 11.05 16.12
C ASP A 175 -5.81 9.56 16.41
N LEU A 176 -4.56 9.14 16.27
CA LEU A 176 -4.17 7.73 16.38
C LEU A 176 -4.48 7.15 17.78
N ILE A 177 -4.24 7.92 18.83
CA ILE A 177 -4.49 7.48 20.21
C ILE A 177 -5.98 7.21 20.43
N LYS A 178 -6.83 8.10 19.97
CA LYS A 178 -8.28 7.93 20.06
C LYS A 178 -8.76 6.69 19.30
N ASP A 179 -8.23 6.46 18.11
CA ASP A 179 -8.58 5.29 17.31
C ASP A 179 -8.10 4.00 17.97
N LEU A 180 -6.89 3.96 18.52
CA LEU A 180 -6.36 2.84 19.28
C LEU A 180 -7.20 2.53 20.53
N ILE A 181 -7.62 3.56 21.28
CA ILE A 181 -8.52 3.40 22.43
C ILE A 181 -9.87 2.84 21.98
N ASN A 182 -10.40 3.28 20.84
CA ASN A 182 -11.63 2.73 20.27
C ASN A 182 -11.47 1.25 19.85
N MET A 183 -10.33 0.86 19.31
CA MET A 183 -10.03 -0.54 19.00
C MET A 183 -10.02 -1.39 20.29
N LYS A 184 -9.42 -0.89 21.39
CA LYS A 184 -9.48 -1.56 22.71
C LYS A 184 -10.91 -1.76 23.19
N LYS A 185 -11.77 -0.74 23.08
CA LYS A 185 -13.21 -0.84 23.44
C LYS A 185 -13.94 -1.87 22.59
N ASN A 186 -13.45 -2.19 21.39
CA ASN A 186 -13.98 -3.26 20.52
C ASN A 186 -13.29 -4.61 20.72
N GLY A 187 -12.58 -4.81 21.83
CA GLY A 187 -12.01 -6.08 22.25
C GLY A 187 -10.63 -6.40 21.68
N PHE A 188 -9.96 -5.43 21.05
CA PHE A 188 -8.59 -5.61 20.58
C PHE A 188 -7.57 -5.29 21.67
N LYS A 189 -6.44 -6.02 21.66
CA LYS A 189 -5.25 -5.68 22.45
C LYS A 189 -4.20 -5.06 21.54
N ILE A 190 -3.57 -4.00 22.02
CA ILE A 190 -2.53 -3.28 21.27
C ILE A 190 -1.19 -3.93 21.53
N VAL A 191 -0.52 -4.35 20.45
CA VAL A 191 0.82 -4.92 20.42
C VAL A 191 1.73 -3.94 19.70
N VAL A 192 2.79 -3.50 20.36
CA VAL A 192 3.81 -2.61 19.78
C VAL A 192 5.15 -3.32 19.66
N THR A 193 5.89 -3.01 18.59
CA THR A 193 7.29 -3.41 18.49
C THR A 193 8.15 -2.49 19.35
N ALA A 194 8.96 -3.06 20.24
CA ALA A 194 9.87 -2.33 21.11
C ALA A 194 11.18 -3.12 21.29
N LEU A 195 12.27 -2.42 21.59
CA LEU A 195 13.56 -3.05 21.85
C LEU A 195 13.77 -3.35 23.35
N ASP A 196 13.08 -2.62 24.20
CA ASP A 196 13.18 -2.65 25.67
C ASP A 196 12.24 -3.69 26.34
N THR A 197 12.02 -4.81 25.69
CA THR A 197 11.18 -5.92 26.22
C THR A 197 11.90 -7.25 26.10
N ASN A 198 11.47 -8.23 26.89
CA ASN A 198 11.91 -9.63 26.76
C ASN A 198 10.90 -10.50 26.01
N ASP A 199 9.68 -10.02 25.82
CA ASP A 199 8.63 -10.78 25.12
C ASP A 199 8.91 -10.84 23.62
N SER A 200 8.83 -12.04 23.06
CA SER A 200 9.04 -12.28 21.64
C SER A 200 7.74 -12.17 20.86
N VAL A 201 7.86 -11.73 19.58
CA VAL A 201 6.75 -11.77 18.64
C VAL A 201 6.19 -13.18 18.43
N TYR A 202 6.96 -14.22 18.77
CA TYR A 202 6.57 -15.63 18.61
C TYR A 202 5.81 -16.18 19.82
N ASP A 203 5.77 -15.46 20.96
CA ASP A 203 5.20 -15.93 22.23
C ASP A 203 3.79 -15.37 22.49
N ILE A 204 3.25 -14.57 21.57
CA ILE A 204 1.91 -14.00 21.69
C ILE A 204 0.91 -14.68 20.76
N ASP A 205 -0.36 -14.68 21.18
CA ASP A 205 -1.46 -14.98 20.27
C ASP A 205 -1.80 -13.74 19.43
N TYR A 206 -2.23 -13.95 18.19
CA TYR A 206 -2.53 -12.85 17.25
C TYR A 206 -4.05 -12.61 17.07
N MET A 207 -4.90 -13.28 17.85
CA MET A 207 -6.35 -13.06 17.75
C MET A 207 -6.77 -11.77 18.44
N LYS A 208 -7.58 -10.97 17.76
CA LYS A 208 -8.03 -9.65 18.23
C LYS A 208 -6.87 -8.74 18.67
N LYS A 209 -5.86 -8.61 17.78
CA LYS A 209 -4.71 -7.75 18.01
C LYS A 209 -4.66 -6.57 17.04
N VAL A 210 -4.22 -5.44 17.56
CA VAL A 210 -3.72 -4.31 16.78
C VAL A 210 -2.21 -4.40 16.80
N ILE A 211 -1.61 -4.58 15.64
CA ILE A 211 -0.14 -4.62 15.49
C ILE A 211 0.32 -3.24 15.05
N VAL A 212 1.06 -2.54 15.91
CA VAL A 212 1.59 -1.22 15.60
C VAL A 212 3.04 -1.33 15.17
N ILE A 213 3.33 -0.85 13.98
CA ILE A 213 4.68 -0.72 13.42
C ILE A 213 5.06 0.75 13.45
N GLY A 214 6.17 1.05 14.10
CA GLY A 214 6.64 2.43 14.30
C GLY A 214 7.57 2.94 13.20
N ASN A 215 7.93 4.20 13.35
CA ASN A 215 8.85 4.95 12.52
C ASN A 215 10.23 4.26 12.43
N GLU A 216 10.92 4.43 11.29
CA GLU A 216 12.19 3.79 11.01
C GLU A 216 13.32 4.21 11.97
N ALA A 217 13.29 5.45 12.43
CA ALA A 217 14.33 6.02 13.29
C ALA A 217 13.96 5.97 14.78
N ASN A 218 12.69 6.27 15.09
CA ASN A 218 12.23 6.47 16.47
C ASN A 218 11.39 5.31 17.03
N GLY A 219 11.04 4.33 16.20
CA GLY A 219 10.13 3.26 16.58
C GLY A 219 8.70 3.76 16.77
N VAL A 220 7.92 3.07 17.60
CA VAL A 220 6.55 3.44 17.97
C VAL A 220 6.60 4.63 18.93
N SER A 221 5.72 5.63 18.74
CA SER A 221 5.66 6.84 19.58
C SER A 221 5.41 6.50 21.05
N GLN A 222 5.89 7.35 21.94
CA GLN A 222 5.78 7.12 23.39
C GLN A 222 4.32 7.02 23.83
N GLU A 223 3.47 7.89 23.32
CA GLU A 223 2.03 7.92 23.63
C GLU A 223 1.35 6.61 23.25
N VAL A 224 1.72 6.00 22.13
CA VAL A 224 1.21 4.69 21.72
C VAL A 224 1.77 3.57 22.60
N GLN A 225 3.06 3.65 22.97
CA GLN A 225 3.67 2.66 23.87
C GLN A 225 3.04 2.67 25.27
N GLU A 226 2.62 3.82 25.79
CA GLU A 226 1.98 3.97 27.11
C GLU A 226 0.60 3.30 27.17
N ILE A 227 -0.12 3.23 26.04
CA ILE A 227 -1.43 2.57 25.98
C ILE A 227 -1.35 1.13 25.45
N ALA A 228 -0.16 0.63 25.12
CA ALA A 228 0.02 -0.73 24.62
C ALA A 228 -0.29 -1.79 25.70
N ASP A 229 -0.89 -2.88 25.28
CA ASP A 229 -1.14 -4.04 26.16
C ASP A 229 0.07 -4.99 26.20
N ASN A 230 0.80 -5.08 25.09
CA ASN A 230 2.00 -5.89 24.96
C ASN A 230 3.09 -5.12 24.19
N LYS A 231 4.31 -5.16 24.70
CA LYS A 231 5.52 -4.80 23.98
C LYS A 231 6.23 -6.08 23.57
N VAL A 232 6.59 -6.20 22.29
CA VAL A 232 7.25 -7.40 21.77
C VAL A 232 8.44 -7.03 20.90
N LYS A 233 9.44 -7.91 20.84
CA LYS A 233 10.58 -7.78 19.95
C LYS A 233 10.72 -8.97 19.01
N ILE A 234 11.28 -8.72 17.85
CA ILE A 234 11.79 -9.76 16.97
C ILE A 234 13.17 -10.15 17.50
N PRO A 235 13.42 -11.42 17.89
CA PRO A 235 14.72 -11.84 18.41
C PRO A 235 15.84 -11.61 17.38
N MET A 236 16.88 -10.87 17.80
CA MET A 236 18.05 -10.58 16.99
C MET A 236 19.22 -11.42 17.46
N LEU A 237 19.65 -12.40 16.67
CA LEU A 237 20.76 -13.30 17.00
C LEU A 237 22.12 -12.78 16.51
N GLY A 238 22.12 -11.73 15.71
CA GLY A 238 23.31 -11.10 15.16
C GLY A 238 23.69 -9.82 15.90
N LYS A 239 24.55 -9.00 15.26
CA LYS A 239 25.02 -7.73 15.81
C LYS A 239 24.14 -6.52 15.42
N THR A 240 23.19 -6.71 14.52
CA THR A 240 22.29 -5.64 14.07
C THR A 240 21.26 -5.34 15.16
N GLU A 241 21.06 -4.07 15.48
CA GLU A 241 20.17 -3.62 16.55
C GLU A 241 18.70 -3.65 16.16
N SER A 242 18.38 -3.45 14.87
CA SER A 242 17.01 -3.39 14.37
C SER A 242 16.89 -3.91 12.95
N LEU A 243 15.66 -4.21 12.55
CA LEU A 243 15.29 -4.55 11.16
C LEU A 243 14.64 -3.34 10.47
N ASN A 244 14.70 -3.34 9.15
CA ASN A 244 13.90 -2.42 8.36
C ASN A 244 12.40 -2.57 8.72
N ALA A 245 11.65 -1.47 8.78
CA ALA A 245 10.26 -1.44 9.23
C ALA A 245 9.34 -2.35 8.40
N SER A 246 9.55 -2.44 7.08
CA SER A 246 8.74 -3.33 6.23
C SER A 246 9.07 -4.80 6.44
N VAL A 247 10.32 -5.12 6.80
CA VAL A 247 10.73 -6.49 7.17
C VAL A 247 10.10 -6.87 8.50
N ALA A 248 10.18 -6.00 9.52
CA ALA A 248 9.54 -6.22 10.82
C ALA A 248 8.02 -6.42 10.69
N ALA A 249 7.36 -5.57 9.91
CA ALA A 249 5.94 -5.72 9.59
C ALA A 249 5.65 -7.07 8.94
N GLY A 250 6.47 -7.48 7.97
CA GLY A 250 6.35 -8.77 7.29
C GLY A 250 6.43 -9.95 8.24
N ILE A 251 7.39 -9.96 9.17
CA ILE A 251 7.54 -11.02 10.17
C ILE A 251 6.28 -11.12 11.05
N MET A 252 5.80 -10.00 11.58
CA MET A 252 4.62 -9.99 12.46
C MET A 252 3.33 -10.40 11.72
N ILE A 253 3.14 -9.88 10.50
CA ILE A 253 1.97 -10.22 9.68
C ILE A 253 1.98 -11.72 9.33
N TYR A 254 3.13 -12.27 8.95
CA TYR A 254 3.23 -13.68 8.60
C TYR A 254 3.26 -14.62 9.79
N GLU A 255 3.62 -14.15 10.96
CA GLU A 255 3.41 -14.93 12.20
C GLU A 255 1.91 -15.09 12.50
N TYR A 256 1.11 -14.03 12.32
CA TYR A 256 -0.35 -14.15 12.33
C TYR A 256 -0.85 -15.18 11.30
N VAL A 257 -0.37 -15.11 10.05
CA VAL A 257 -0.76 -16.05 8.99
C VAL A 257 -0.39 -17.48 9.37
N ARG A 258 0.82 -17.71 9.91
CA ARG A 258 1.29 -19.03 10.36
C ARG A 258 0.37 -19.61 11.42
N LEU A 259 0.03 -18.84 12.44
CA LEU A 259 -0.86 -19.29 13.51
C LEU A 259 -2.29 -19.55 13.01
N LYS A 260 -2.79 -18.69 12.11
CA LYS A 260 -4.11 -18.87 11.51
C LYS A 260 -4.20 -20.15 10.67
N LEU A 261 -3.15 -20.47 9.91
CA LEU A 261 -3.08 -21.70 9.11
C LEU A 261 -2.79 -22.94 9.97
N GLY A 262 -1.92 -22.83 11.00
CA GLY A 262 -1.57 -23.91 11.89
C GLY A 262 -2.71 -24.33 12.84
N GLY A 263 -3.66 -23.45 13.12
CA GLY A 263 -4.89 -23.77 13.85
C GLY A 263 -5.91 -24.62 13.07
N VAL A 264 -5.65 -24.86 11.80
CA VAL A 264 -6.47 -25.73 10.90
C VAL A 264 -5.81 -27.10 10.71
N SER A 265 -4.83 -27.50 11.50
CA SER A 265 -4.14 -28.77 11.31
C SER A 265 -4.88 -29.97 11.87
N GLY A 266 -5.55 -30.68 11.01
CA GLY A 266 -5.87 -32.10 11.08
C GLY A 266 -5.34 -32.88 9.87
N ASP A 267 -5.17 -32.26 8.70
CA ASP A 267 -4.75 -32.96 7.49
C ASP A 267 -3.71 -32.14 6.74
N GLY A 268 -2.54 -32.74 6.56
CA GLY A 268 -1.32 -32.18 5.98
C GLY A 268 -1.40 -31.72 4.52
N ALA A 269 -2.17 -30.71 4.24
CA ALA A 269 -2.24 -30.09 2.93
C ALA A 269 -2.31 -28.58 3.07
N PHE A 270 -1.34 -27.91 2.51
CA PHE A 270 -1.26 -26.55 1.99
C PHE A 270 0.05 -25.80 2.31
N TRP A 271 1.17 -26.46 2.10
CA TRP A 271 2.38 -25.73 1.71
C TRP A 271 2.48 -25.79 0.19
N GLN A 272 1.83 -24.91 -0.56
CA GLN A 272 2.27 -24.65 -1.90
C GLN A 272 3.52 -23.76 -1.82
N PRO A 273 4.64 -24.15 -2.45
CA PRO A 273 5.82 -23.32 -2.47
C PRO A 273 5.48 -21.97 -3.13
N ILE A 274 5.70 -20.88 -2.40
CA ILE A 274 5.64 -19.53 -2.95
C ILE A 274 6.87 -19.41 -3.84
N PHE A 275 6.71 -19.66 -5.13
CA PHE A 275 7.74 -19.32 -6.09
C PHE A 275 7.77 -17.80 -6.22
N CYS A 276 8.89 -17.20 -5.83
CA CYS A 276 9.24 -15.84 -6.25
C CYS A 276 9.42 -15.87 -7.77
N GLN A 277 8.43 -15.35 -8.51
CA GLN A 277 8.55 -15.03 -9.93
C GLN A 277 8.85 -13.53 -10.09
#